data_f5bc5b1bc2b3f1ed2c37c6472a7c1e51
#
_entry.id   f5bc5b1bc2b3f1ed2c37c6472a7c1e51
#
_cell.length_a   1.000
_cell.length_b   1.000
_cell.length_c   1.000
_cell.angle_alpha   90.00
_cell.angle_beta   90.00
_cell.angle_gamma   90.00
#
_symmetry.space_group_name_H-M   'P 1'
#
loop_
_entity.id
_entity.type
_entity.pdbx_description
1 polymer ?
#
loop_
_entity_poly.entity_id
_entity_poly.type
_entity_poly.pdbx_seq_one_letter_code
_entity_poly.pdbx_strand_id
1 'polypeptide(L)'
;MAQKNERPTPQPLDAYQPPPPEAVTTASVISPSEWRAETPESTYIDYMSIGGFFGHNTPAEEWSIISSDDVAIRYELRDGEQYKGQWPDSGTTERCEMGMLDRIQIENNTIVVSYEWMVEDGPEISSSWLTCGQFHSGMSMSPACEVMFHGDDHMEVSCNSGSSSRPNWYTAYRDDRPIERDHWYQMHFNIALDSERGLLMLWRDGELIIEHDGPVGYSDQWQTYWKQGVYRNRPENGETVAMHFRNLKIVQGV
;
A
#
# COMPACT_ATOMS: atom_id res chain seq x y z
N MET A 1 29.13 -25.14 -11.75
CA MET A 1 27.76 -25.51 -12.15
C MET A 1 26.86 -24.40 -11.59
N ALA A 2 26.34 -23.51 -12.41
CA ALA A 2 25.43 -22.46 -11.95
C ALA A 2 24.10 -23.15 -11.62
N GLN A 3 23.64 -23.03 -10.36
CA GLN A 3 22.27 -23.37 -10.01
C GLN A 3 21.33 -22.47 -10.85
N LYS A 4 20.49 -23.10 -11.65
CA LYS A 4 19.37 -22.39 -12.30
C LYS A 4 18.44 -21.97 -11.14
N ASN A 5 18.42 -20.67 -10.83
CA ASN A 5 17.35 -20.11 -10.01
C ASN A 5 16.05 -20.34 -10.77
N GLU A 6 15.26 -21.30 -10.31
CA GLU A 6 13.93 -21.52 -10.84
C GLU A 6 13.06 -20.34 -10.41
N ARG A 7 12.33 -19.78 -11.36
CA ARG A 7 11.38 -18.71 -11.14
C ARG A 7 10.29 -19.18 -10.17
N PRO A 8 9.90 -18.40 -9.16
CA PRO A 8 8.75 -18.75 -8.33
C PRO A 8 7.51 -18.91 -9.23
N THR A 9 6.83 -20.04 -9.08
CA THR A 9 5.61 -20.31 -9.85
C THR A 9 4.49 -19.41 -9.32
N PRO A 10 3.77 -18.67 -10.19
CA PRO A 10 2.62 -17.90 -9.78
C PRO A 10 1.60 -18.81 -9.06
N GLN A 11 1.10 -18.36 -7.92
CA GLN A 11 0.02 -19.07 -7.22
C GLN A 11 -1.27 -18.93 -8.04
N PRO A 12 -1.91 -20.02 -8.47
CA PRO A 12 -3.19 -19.94 -9.14
C PRO A 12 -4.25 -19.28 -8.26
N LEU A 13 -5.19 -18.57 -8.87
CA LEU A 13 -6.33 -17.94 -8.18
C LEU A 13 -7.10 -18.96 -7.33
N ASP A 14 -7.21 -20.19 -7.82
CA ASP A 14 -7.90 -21.29 -7.13
C ASP A 14 -7.22 -21.72 -5.82
N ALA A 15 -5.96 -21.36 -5.63
CA ALA A 15 -5.24 -21.63 -4.38
C ALA A 15 -5.48 -20.55 -3.32
N TYR A 16 -5.96 -19.36 -3.72
CA TYR A 16 -6.35 -18.30 -2.80
C TYR A 16 -7.85 -18.42 -2.50
N GLN A 17 -8.15 -18.95 -1.33
CA GLN A 17 -9.46 -18.77 -0.72
C GLN A 17 -9.31 -17.70 0.35
N PRO A 18 -10.01 -16.56 0.26
CA PRO A 18 -10.03 -15.61 1.36
C PRO A 18 -10.49 -16.38 2.61
N PRO A 19 -9.88 -16.13 3.78
CA PRO A 19 -10.33 -16.75 5.02
C PRO A 19 -11.81 -16.44 5.21
N PRO A 20 -12.62 -17.42 5.63
CA PRO A 20 -14.02 -17.16 5.92
C PRO A 20 -14.13 -16.00 6.92
N PRO A 21 -15.17 -15.15 6.80
CA PRO A 21 -15.33 -13.95 7.64
C PRO A 21 -15.26 -14.23 9.16
N GLU A 22 -15.51 -15.44 9.58
CA GLU A 22 -15.48 -15.88 10.99
C GLU A 22 -14.08 -16.25 11.52
N ALA A 23 -13.07 -16.30 10.66
CA ALA A 23 -11.70 -16.68 11.05
C ALA A 23 -10.87 -15.47 11.54
N VAL A 24 -11.45 -14.29 11.59
CA VAL A 24 -10.83 -13.11 12.23
C VAL A 24 -10.95 -13.28 13.74
N THR A 25 -10.03 -14.04 14.32
CA THR A 25 -9.87 -14.04 15.78
C THR A 25 -9.57 -12.60 16.19
N THR A 26 -10.41 -12.09 17.08
CA THR A 26 -10.29 -10.80 17.75
C THR A 26 -8.87 -10.56 18.27
N ALA A 27 -8.02 -9.97 17.45
CA ALA A 27 -6.87 -9.28 17.97
C ALA A 27 -7.36 -8.04 18.69
N SER A 28 -6.75 -7.71 19.79
CA SER A 28 -7.09 -6.52 20.56
C SER A 28 -6.88 -5.30 19.68
N VAL A 29 -7.96 -4.74 19.16
CA VAL A 29 -7.96 -3.44 18.51
C VAL A 29 -7.51 -2.45 19.57
N ILE A 30 -6.36 -1.82 19.39
CA ILE A 30 -5.93 -0.73 20.26
C ILE A 30 -6.99 0.37 20.12
N SER A 31 -7.57 0.78 21.22
CA SER A 31 -8.64 1.78 21.20
C SER A 31 -8.09 3.12 20.67
N PRO A 32 -8.88 3.94 19.97
CA PRO A 32 -8.44 5.26 19.51
C PRO A 32 -7.86 6.15 20.61
N SER A 33 -8.25 5.93 21.87
CA SER A 33 -7.71 6.67 23.03
C SER A 33 -6.27 6.25 23.38
N GLU A 34 -5.87 5.02 23.10
CA GLU A 34 -4.50 4.54 23.32
C GLU A 34 -3.54 5.07 22.25
N TRP A 35 -4.03 5.35 21.06
CA TRP A 35 -3.26 5.98 19.98
C TRP A 35 -2.86 7.42 20.24
N ARG A 36 -3.68 8.13 21.03
CA ARG A 36 -3.51 9.56 21.31
C ARG A 36 -2.58 9.85 22.47
N ALA A 37 -2.25 8.84 23.26
CA ALA A 37 -1.50 9.01 24.51
C ALA A 37 0.02 9.12 24.29
N GLU A 38 0.53 8.80 23.10
CA GLU A 38 1.96 8.78 22.81
C GLU A 38 2.31 9.69 21.65
N THR A 39 3.56 10.18 21.63
CA THR A 39 4.04 11.08 20.57
C THR A 39 3.96 10.41 19.20
N PRO A 40 3.69 11.17 18.10
CA PRO A 40 3.53 10.64 16.75
C PRO A 40 4.69 9.77 16.24
N GLU A 41 5.82 9.83 16.90
CA GLU A 41 7.06 9.13 16.48
C GLU A 41 7.15 7.69 17.03
N SER A 42 6.31 7.30 17.96
CA SER A 42 6.45 6.02 18.67
C SER A 42 5.22 5.12 18.68
N THR A 43 4.15 5.48 17.98
CA THR A 43 2.93 4.68 17.98
C THR A 43 3.05 3.52 16.99
N TYR A 44 3.12 2.31 17.52
CA TYR A 44 3.15 1.08 16.77
C TYR A 44 1.80 0.39 16.85
N ILE A 45 1.28 -0.05 15.70
CA ILE A 45 0.12 -0.92 15.65
C ILE A 45 0.59 -2.33 15.29
N ASP A 46 0.24 -3.29 16.14
CA ASP A 46 0.30 -4.69 15.77
C ASP A 46 -0.85 -4.96 14.80
N TYR A 47 -0.54 -5.06 13.51
CA TYR A 47 -1.54 -5.36 12.49
C TYR A 47 -1.77 -6.86 12.44
N MET A 48 -2.53 -7.31 13.32
CA MET A 48 -3.41 -8.45 13.58
C MET A 48 -3.07 -9.85 13.07
N SER A 49 -2.33 -10.09 12.06
CA SER A 49 -2.14 -11.45 11.55
C SER A 49 -0.73 -11.80 11.14
N ILE A 50 0.16 -10.84 11.14
CA ILE A 50 1.49 -10.98 10.55
C ILE A 50 2.60 -10.91 11.58
N GLY A 51 2.31 -10.59 12.84
CA GLY A 51 3.33 -10.35 13.87
C GLY A 51 4.28 -9.20 13.54
N GLY A 52 3.83 -8.26 12.70
CA GLY A 52 4.60 -7.11 12.25
C GLY A 52 4.13 -5.81 12.90
N PHE A 53 5.05 -4.90 13.15
CA PHE A 53 4.74 -3.58 13.67
C PHE A 53 4.71 -2.56 12.54
N PHE A 54 3.83 -1.54 12.68
CA PHE A 54 3.70 -0.45 11.72
C PHE A 54 3.98 0.89 12.41
N GLY A 55 4.75 1.73 11.74
CA GLY A 55 4.96 3.11 12.12
C GLY A 55 4.01 4.04 11.38
N HIS A 56 3.58 5.10 12.04
CA HIS A 56 2.67 6.11 11.49
C HIS A 56 3.41 7.34 11.00
N ASN A 57 3.01 7.82 9.84
CA ASN A 57 3.40 9.11 9.29
C ASN A 57 2.13 9.93 9.06
N THR A 58 1.72 10.71 10.06
CA THR A 58 0.46 11.45 10.03
C THR A 58 0.62 12.88 10.50
N PRO A 59 -0.31 13.78 10.16
CA PRO A 59 -0.37 15.13 10.72
C PRO A 59 -0.62 15.14 12.24
N ALA A 60 -0.98 13.99 12.82
CA ALA A 60 -1.31 13.80 14.24
C ALA A 60 -2.59 14.54 14.69
N GLU A 61 -3.48 14.83 13.78
CA GLU A 61 -4.81 15.35 14.08
C GLU A 61 -5.74 14.22 14.55
N GLU A 62 -6.79 14.57 15.29
CA GLU A 62 -7.70 13.57 15.86
C GLU A 62 -8.46 12.73 14.83
N TRP A 63 -8.58 13.20 13.60
CA TRP A 63 -9.22 12.51 12.49
C TRP A 63 -8.25 11.77 11.57
N SER A 64 -6.93 12.02 11.71
CA SER A 64 -5.94 11.52 10.76
C SER A 64 -5.97 10.00 10.61
N ILE A 65 -5.98 9.27 11.73
CA ILE A 65 -6.11 7.81 11.75
C ILE A 65 -7.12 7.43 12.81
N ILE A 66 -8.16 6.71 12.39
CA ILE A 66 -9.22 6.24 13.29
C ILE A 66 -9.44 4.75 13.03
N SER A 67 -9.49 3.95 14.10
CA SER A 67 -10.02 2.58 14.02
C SER A 67 -11.54 2.64 13.97
N SER A 68 -12.15 2.05 12.95
CA SER A 68 -13.60 1.88 12.88
C SER A 68 -14.04 0.60 13.59
N ASP A 69 -15.32 0.52 13.94
CA ASP A 69 -15.90 -0.62 14.68
C ASP A 69 -15.79 -1.95 13.91
N ASP A 70 -15.59 -1.91 12.60
CA ASP A 70 -15.45 -3.07 11.72
C ASP A 70 -14.00 -3.56 11.52
N VAL A 71 -13.10 -3.24 12.43
CA VAL A 71 -11.69 -3.62 12.32
C VAL A 71 -11.00 -2.95 11.11
N ALA A 72 -11.60 -1.92 10.56
CA ALA A 72 -10.99 -1.10 9.52
C ALA A 72 -10.21 0.06 10.12
N ILE A 73 -9.16 0.47 9.45
CA ILE A 73 -8.42 1.68 9.77
C ILE A 73 -8.77 2.72 8.72
N ARG A 74 -9.27 3.84 9.18
CA ARG A 74 -9.59 5.01 8.37
C ARG A 74 -8.43 6.00 8.42
N TYR A 75 -7.99 6.43 7.26
CA TYR A 75 -6.98 7.48 7.07
C TYR A 75 -7.65 8.68 6.44
N GLU A 76 -7.60 9.84 7.08
CA GLU A 76 -8.12 11.10 6.54
C GLU A 76 -6.99 12.12 6.42
N LEU A 77 -6.98 12.81 5.28
CA LEU A 77 -6.04 13.87 4.99
C LEU A 77 -6.80 15.07 4.39
N ARG A 78 -6.67 16.22 5.07
CA ARG A 78 -7.25 17.48 4.64
C ARG A 78 -6.20 18.35 3.94
N ASP A 79 -6.65 19.31 3.16
CA ASP A 79 -5.74 20.24 2.45
C ASP A 79 -4.81 20.98 3.42
N GLY A 80 -3.53 20.97 3.13
CA GLY A 80 -2.47 21.63 3.92
C GLY A 80 -1.93 20.82 5.09
N GLU A 81 -2.45 19.63 5.35
CA GLU A 81 -1.98 18.76 6.43
C GLU A 81 -0.72 18.01 6.04
N GLN A 82 0.33 18.12 6.83
CA GLN A 82 1.64 17.55 6.57
C GLN A 82 2.15 16.76 7.78
N TYR A 83 2.79 15.63 7.51
CA TYR A 83 3.58 14.93 8.51
C TYR A 83 4.85 15.72 8.84
N LYS A 84 5.16 15.88 10.14
CA LYS A 84 6.27 16.68 10.65
C LYS A 84 7.30 15.90 11.47
N GLY A 85 7.23 14.58 11.44
CA GLY A 85 8.14 13.71 12.21
C GLY A 85 9.50 13.50 11.53
N GLN A 86 10.10 12.34 11.70
CA GLN A 86 11.49 12.05 11.31
C GLN A 86 11.81 12.31 9.83
N TRP A 87 10.87 12.08 8.92
CA TRP A 87 10.99 12.35 7.49
C TRP A 87 9.85 13.26 7.05
N PRO A 88 9.91 14.55 7.43
CA PRO A 88 8.78 15.45 7.28
C PRO A 88 8.42 15.66 5.82
N ASP A 89 7.15 15.89 5.59
CA ASP A 89 6.67 16.37 4.30
C ASP A 89 7.25 17.74 3.99
N SER A 90 7.46 18.01 2.72
CA SER A 90 8.03 19.26 2.25
C SER A 90 7.31 19.77 1.00
N GLY A 91 7.35 21.09 0.81
CA GLY A 91 6.68 21.72 -0.34
C GLY A 91 5.18 21.45 -0.33
N THR A 92 4.71 20.76 -1.34
CA THR A 92 3.28 20.44 -1.56
C THR A 92 2.91 19.01 -1.20
N THR A 93 3.81 18.23 -0.61
CA THR A 93 3.48 16.85 -0.23
C THR A 93 2.72 16.81 1.09
N GLU A 94 1.76 15.91 1.18
CA GLU A 94 0.87 15.68 2.32
C GLU A 94 0.75 14.17 2.57
N ARG A 95 0.78 13.73 3.84
CA ARG A 95 0.60 12.30 4.11
C ARG A 95 -0.09 11.99 5.42
N CYS A 96 -0.91 10.96 5.33
CA CYS A 96 -1.50 10.23 6.45
C CYS A 96 -1.45 8.74 6.09
N GLU A 97 -0.37 8.07 6.45
CA GLU A 97 -0.14 6.67 6.08
C GLU A 97 0.54 5.91 7.21
N MET A 98 0.48 4.59 7.16
CA MET A 98 1.36 3.75 7.96
C MET A 98 2.23 2.88 7.09
N GLY A 99 3.41 2.55 7.61
CA GLY A 99 4.38 1.69 6.96
C GLY A 99 4.84 0.57 7.87
N MET A 100 4.97 -0.62 7.31
CA MET A 100 5.55 -1.78 7.95
C MET A 100 6.98 -1.47 8.40
N LEU A 101 7.33 -1.76 9.64
CA LEU A 101 8.69 -1.56 10.15
C LEU A 101 9.62 -2.69 9.74
N ASP A 102 9.11 -3.91 9.73
CA ASP A 102 9.85 -5.05 9.27
C ASP A 102 10.12 -4.95 7.77
N ARG A 103 11.32 -5.36 7.37
CA ARG A 103 11.74 -5.35 5.98
C ARG A 103 11.69 -6.75 5.40
N ILE A 104 11.09 -6.86 4.22
CA ILE A 104 11.03 -8.10 3.45
C ILE A 104 12.24 -8.16 2.53
N GLN A 105 13.04 -9.22 2.64
CA GLN A 105 14.13 -9.46 1.71
C GLN A 105 13.55 -9.95 0.38
N ILE A 106 13.93 -9.31 -0.72
CA ILE A 106 13.33 -9.59 -2.03
C ILE A 106 14.04 -10.70 -2.80
N GLU A 107 15.26 -11.05 -2.42
CA GLU A 107 16.04 -12.09 -3.12
C GLU A 107 15.33 -13.46 -3.03
N ASN A 108 14.91 -13.97 -4.20
CA ASN A 108 14.19 -15.24 -4.36
C ASN A 108 12.86 -15.35 -3.59
N ASN A 109 12.25 -14.25 -3.25
CA ASN A 109 11.00 -14.23 -2.52
C ASN A 109 9.84 -13.70 -3.36
N THR A 110 8.77 -14.48 -3.40
CA THR A 110 7.45 -13.99 -3.79
C THR A 110 6.77 -13.37 -2.57
N ILE A 111 6.14 -12.25 -2.74
CA ILE A 111 5.42 -11.51 -1.72
C ILE A 111 3.95 -11.50 -2.10
N VAL A 112 3.10 -11.92 -1.20
CA VAL A 112 1.66 -11.83 -1.33
C VAL A 112 1.15 -10.76 -0.38
N VAL A 113 0.41 -9.79 -0.90
CA VAL A 113 -0.29 -8.77 -0.10
C VAL A 113 -1.75 -8.81 -0.46
N SER A 114 -2.60 -9.03 0.52
CA SER A 114 -4.05 -8.93 0.34
C SER A 114 -4.65 -8.00 1.37
N TYR A 115 -5.63 -7.21 0.95
CA TYR A 115 -6.35 -6.28 1.80
C TYR A 115 -7.68 -5.89 1.14
N GLU A 116 -8.53 -5.24 1.90
CA GLU A 116 -9.69 -4.55 1.37
C GLU A 116 -9.53 -3.06 1.62
N TRP A 117 -9.97 -2.24 0.67
CA TRP A 117 -9.93 -0.79 0.77
C TRP A 117 -11.18 -0.14 0.20
N MET A 118 -11.45 1.07 0.63
CA MET A 118 -12.59 1.87 0.22
C MET A 118 -12.21 3.35 0.27
N VAL A 119 -12.69 4.15 -0.69
CA VAL A 119 -12.64 5.61 -0.62
C VAL A 119 -14.01 6.11 -0.19
N GLU A 120 -14.08 6.96 0.84
CA GLU A 120 -15.34 7.56 1.29
C GLU A 120 -15.96 8.45 0.20
N ASP A 121 -17.28 8.63 0.27
CA ASP A 121 -17.97 9.61 -0.54
C ASP A 121 -17.37 11.00 -0.33
N GLY A 122 -17.35 11.80 -1.39
CA GLY A 122 -16.74 13.13 -1.36
C GLY A 122 -16.36 13.64 -2.75
N PRO A 123 -15.63 14.76 -2.80
CA PRO A 123 -15.14 15.33 -4.05
C PRO A 123 -14.18 14.36 -4.77
N GLU A 124 -14.17 14.43 -6.09
CA GLU A 124 -13.19 13.73 -6.93
C GLU A 124 -11.76 14.09 -6.52
N ILE A 125 -10.86 13.10 -6.56
CA ILE A 125 -9.44 13.29 -6.26
C ILE A 125 -8.85 14.25 -7.29
N SER A 126 -8.34 15.39 -6.84
CA SER A 126 -7.75 16.43 -7.70
C SER A 126 -6.22 16.53 -7.55
N SER A 127 -5.64 15.77 -6.64
CA SER A 127 -4.20 15.69 -6.48
C SER A 127 -3.53 15.19 -7.76
N SER A 128 -2.49 15.86 -8.24
CA SER A 128 -1.77 15.42 -9.45
C SER A 128 -1.19 14.02 -9.33
N TRP A 129 -1.01 13.55 -8.10
CA TRP A 129 -0.77 12.16 -7.72
C TRP A 129 -1.22 11.92 -6.28
N LEU A 130 -1.78 10.76 -6.03
CA LEU A 130 -2.12 10.25 -4.70
C LEU A 130 -1.80 8.75 -4.67
N THR A 131 -0.96 8.32 -3.74
CA THR A 131 -0.63 6.92 -3.49
C THR A 131 -1.37 6.42 -2.26
N CYS A 132 -2.03 5.26 -2.37
CA CYS A 132 -2.80 4.68 -1.28
C CYS A 132 -2.28 3.31 -0.79
N GLY A 133 -1.50 2.60 -1.61
CA GLY A 133 -0.84 1.35 -1.26
C GLY A 133 0.48 1.21 -2.01
N GLN A 134 1.56 0.79 -1.35
CA GLN A 134 2.86 0.78 -2.02
C GLN A 134 3.84 -0.26 -1.47
N PHE A 135 4.57 -0.90 -2.38
CA PHE A 135 5.79 -1.65 -2.08
C PHE A 135 6.97 -0.67 -2.08
N HIS A 136 7.22 -0.07 -0.92
CA HIS A 136 8.28 0.92 -0.79
C HIS A 136 9.63 0.24 -0.59
N SER A 137 10.69 0.81 -1.17
CA SER A 137 12.06 0.36 -0.89
C SER A 137 12.55 0.92 0.45
N GLY A 138 13.50 0.24 1.07
CA GLY A 138 14.21 0.79 2.25
C GLY A 138 15.18 1.92 1.91
N MET A 139 15.20 2.39 0.66
CA MET A 139 16.09 3.42 0.14
C MET A 139 15.29 4.67 -0.24
N SER A 140 15.97 5.80 -0.42
CA SER A 140 15.34 7.06 -0.83
C SER A 140 15.06 7.05 -2.34
N MET A 141 14.06 6.28 -2.74
CA MET A 141 13.59 6.15 -4.12
C MET A 141 12.08 5.97 -4.15
N SER A 142 11.47 6.14 -5.31
CA SER A 142 10.06 5.83 -5.53
C SER A 142 9.74 4.36 -5.23
N PRO A 143 8.50 4.03 -4.90
CA PRO A 143 8.08 2.63 -4.70
C PRO A 143 8.38 1.75 -5.91
N ALA A 144 8.66 0.47 -5.66
CA ALA A 144 8.81 -0.52 -6.74
C ALA A 144 7.49 -0.76 -7.46
N CYS A 145 6.38 -0.72 -6.73
CA CYS A 145 5.02 -0.82 -7.24
C CYS A 145 4.08 -0.10 -6.29
N GLU A 146 3.08 0.61 -6.82
CA GLU A 146 2.14 1.40 -6.03
C GLU A 146 0.76 1.47 -6.66
N VAL A 147 -0.27 1.60 -5.82
CA VAL A 147 -1.65 1.88 -6.19
C VAL A 147 -1.89 3.37 -6.01
N MET A 148 -2.35 4.03 -7.06
CA MET A 148 -2.42 5.48 -7.06
C MET A 148 -3.55 6.05 -7.92
N PHE A 149 -3.71 7.38 -7.83
CA PHE A 149 -4.66 8.19 -8.59
C PHE A 149 -3.94 9.43 -9.14
N HIS A 150 -4.39 9.94 -10.28
CA HIS A 150 -3.77 11.08 -10.97
C HIS A 150 -4.80 12.14 -11.37
N GLY A 151 -5.29 12.91 -10.39
CA GLY A 151 -6.20 14.03 -10.63
C GLY A 151 -7.62 13.62 -11.01
N ASP A 152 -7.99 12.38 -10.77
CA ASP A 152 -9.31 11.80 -10.97
C ASP A 152 -9.49 10.52 -10.11
N ASP A 153 -10.68 9.93 -10.14
CA ASP A 153 -11.00 8.71 -9.39
C ASP A 153 -10.69 7.40 -10.18
N HIS A 154 -9.81 7.41 -11.18
CA HIS A 154 -9.38 6.20 -11.87
C HIS A 154 -8.17 5.60 -11.16
N MET A 155 -8.37 4.42 -10.55
CA MET A 155 -7.26 3.70 -9.92
C MET A 155 -6.21 3.31 -10.98
N GLU A 156 -4.95 3.54 -10.63
CA GLU A 156 -3.80 3.14 -11.43
C GLU A 156 -2.85 2.29 -10.58
N VAL A 157 -2.19 1.33 -11.21
CA VAL A 157 -1.06 0.61 -10.64
C VAL A 157 0.17 0.94 -11.44
N SER A 158 1.11 1.61 -10.78
CA SER A 158 2.37 2.03 -11.38
C SER A 158 3.53 1.24 -10.80
N CYS A 159 4.50 0.93 -11.65
CA CYS A 159 5.68 0.18 -11.26
C CYS A 159 6.95 0.88 -11.73
N ASN A 160 8.03 0.60 -11.03
CA ASN A 160 9.38 1.00 -11.41
C ASN A 160 10.24 -0.24 -11.68
N SER A 161 11.19 -0.08 -12.60
CA SER A 161 12.24 -1.05 -12.88
C SER A 161 13.57 -0.34 -13.17
N GLY A 162 14.59 -1.09 -13.53
CA GLY A 162 15.92 -0.53 -13.80
C GLY A 162 16.77 -0.38 -12.56
N SER A 163 17.42 0.76 -12.34
CA SER A 163 18.18 1.05 -11.12
C SER A 163 17.70 2.33 -10.46
N SER A 164 18.00 2.52 -9.18
CA SER A 164 17.65 3.75 -8.44
C SER A 164 18.14 5.03 -9.10
N SER A 165 19.30 4.96 -9.78
CA SER A 165 19.88 6.08 -10.52
C SER A 165 19.33 6.26 -11.94
N ARG A 166 18.64 5.24 -12.45
CA ARG A 166 17.99 5.24 -13.78
C ARG A 166 16.68 4.45 -13.71
N PRO A 167 15.69 5.00 -13.01
CA PRO A 167 14.40 4.35 -12.90
C PRO A 167 13.69 4.34 -14.26
N ASN A 168 12.98 3.26 -14.52
CA ASN A 168 12.06 3.13 -15.64
C ASN A 168 10.67 2.95 -15.08
N TRP A 169 9.90 4.05 -15.06
CA TRP A 169 8.54 4.08 -14.59
C TRP A 169 7.56 3.66 -15.69
N TYR A 170 6.54 2.88 -15.34
CA TYR A 170 5.48 2.48 -16.27
C TYR A 170 4.17 2.23 -15.53
N THR A 171 3.06 2.46 -16.23
CA THR A 171 1.72 2.11 -15.77
C THR A 171 1.46 0.65 -16.13
N ALA A 172 1.31 -0.20 -15.13
CA ALA A 172 0.96 -1.61 -15.31
C ALA A 172 -0.55 -1.80 -15.55
N TYR A 173 -1.37 -0.92 -14.98
CA TYR A 173 -2.82 -0.94 -15.10
C TYR A 173 -3.41 0.45 -14.83
N ARG A 174 -4.50 0.78 -15.51
CA ARG A 174 -5.35 1.91 -15.18
C ARG A 174 -6.80 1.56 -15.48
N ASP A 175 -7.69 1.92 -14.58
CA ASP A 175 -9.13 1.76 -14.76
C ASP A 175 -9.65 2.57 -15.95
N ASP A 176 -10.58 2.00 -16.70
CA ASP A 176 -11.31 2.68 -17.77
C ASP A 176 -12.51 3.49 -17.25
N ARG A 177 -12.88 3.31 -16.00
CA ARG A 177 -13.96 4.02 -15.29
C ARG A 177 -13.51 4.42 -13.90
N PRO A 178 -14.07 5.50 -13.33
CA PRO A 178 -13.83 5.88 -11.95
C PRO A 178 -14.20 4.73 -11.00
N ILE A 179 -13.50 4.63 -9.87
CA ILE A 179 -13.91 3.75 -8.78
C ILE A 179 -15.28 4.17 -8.24
N GLU A 180 -16.02 3.21 -7.70
CA GLU A 180 -17.21 3.49 -6.92
C GLU A 180 -16.80 3.84 -5.49
N ARG A 181 -17.22 5.04 -5.02
CA ARG A 181 -16.97 5.46 -3.63
C ARG A 181 -17.91 4.74 -2.68
N ASP A 182 -17.54 4.64 -1.40
CA ASP A 182 -18.24 3.85 -0.38
C ASP A 182 -18.35 2.35 -0.73
N HIS A 183 -17.56 1.87 -1.69
CA HIS A 183 -17.48 0.48 -2.09
C HIS A 183 -16.16 -0.16 -1.63
N TRP A 184 -16.26 -1.35 -1.02
CA TRP A 184 -15.10 -2.14 -0.62
C TRP A 184 -14.55 -2.95 -1.79
N TYR A 185 -13.30 -2.68 -2.18
CA TYR A 185 -12.55 -3.45 -3.16
C TYR A 185 -11.62 -4.43 -2.45
N GLN A 186 -11.66 -5.70 -2.84
CA GLN A 186 -10.71 -6.70 -2.39
C GLN A 186 -9.51 -6.74 -3.33
N MET A 187 -8.31 -6.53 -2.79
CA MET A 187 -7.06 -6.56 -3.54
C MET A 187 -6.21 -7.76 -3.14
N HIS A 188 -5.61 -8.40 -4.14
CA HIS A 188 -4.68 -9.50 -3.92
C HIS A 188 -3.50 -9.39 -4.88
N PHE A 189 -2.35 -9.04 -4.34
CA PHE A 189 -1.08 -8.95 -5.06
C PHE A 189 -0.28 -10.24 -4.88
N ASN A 190 0.31 -10.71 -5.96
CA ASN A 190 1.38 -11.69 -5.96
C ASN A 190 2.55 -11.09 -6.75
N ILE A 191 3.62 -10.71 -6.07
CA ILE A 191 4.71 -9.94 -6.65
C ILE A 191 6.07 -10.57 -6.33
N ALA A 192 6.92 -10.68 -7.34
CA ALA A 192 8.33 -10.98 -7.21
C ALA A 192 9.13 -9.79 -7.76
N LEU A 193 9.82 -9.09 -6.86
CA LEU A 193 10.60 -7.91 -7.24
C LEU A 193 11.94 -8.36 -7.81
N ASP A 194 12.11 -8.17 -9.12
CA ASP A 194 13.35 -8.43 -9.84
C ASP A 194 13.41 -7.47 -11.05
N SER A 195 14.51 -6.75 -11.19
CA SER A 195 14.70 -5.73 -12.24
C SER A 195 14.82 -6.29 -13.67
N GLU A 196 14.93 -7.61 -13.82
CA GLU A 196 15.03 -8.29 -15.12
C GLU A 196 13.90 -9.29 -15.36
N ARG A 197 13.49 -10.02 -14.29
CA ARG A 197 12.57 -11.16 -14.37
C ARG A 197 11.53 -11.15 -13.25
N GLY A 198 11.01 -9.97 -12.94
CA GLY A 198 9.97 -9.80 -11.96
C GLY A 198 8.64 -10.42 -12.39
N LEU A 199 7.72 -10.44 -11.46
CA LEU A 199 6.34 -10.88 -11.66
C LEU A 199 5.42 -9.93 -10.93
N LEU A 200 4.33 -9.54 -11.55
CA LEU A 200 3.22 -8.87 -10.88
C LEU A 200 1.91 -9.46 -11.36
N MET A 201 1.19 -10.08 -10.46
CA MET A 201 -0.19 -10.48 -10.66
C MET A 201 -1.06 -9.74 -9.64
N LEU A 202 -2.13 -9.14 -10.11
CA LEU A 202 -3.09 -8.44 -9.26
C LEU A 202 -4.51 -8.87 -9.59
N TRP A 203 -5.22 -9.29 -8.58
CA TRP A 203 -6.66 -9.50 -8.63
C TRP A 203 -7.37 -8.40 -7.84
N ARG A 204 -8.47 -7.92 -8.40
CA ARG A 204 -9.44 -7.06 -7.72
C ARG A 204 -10.81 -7.73 -7.77
N ASP A 205 -11.43 -7.93 -6.60
CA ASP A 205 -12.73 -8.60 -6.46
C ASP A 205 -12.79 -9.98 -7.14
N GLY A 206 -11.67 -10.70 -7.10
CA GLY A 206 -11.51 -12.01 -7.73
C GLY A 206 -11.20 -11.98 -9.23
N GLU A 207 -11.24 -10.84 -9.90
CA GLU A 207 -10.86 -10.68 -11.30
C GLU A 207 -9.37 -10.38 -11.43
N LEU A 208 -8.66 -11.10 -12.30
CA LEU A 208 -7.27 -10.83 -12.63
C LEU A 208 -7.19 -9.58 -13.52
N ILE A 209 -6.69 -8.48 -12.97
CA ILE A 209 -6.56 -7.20 -13.70
C ILE A 209 -5.14 -6.91 -14.17
N ILE A 210 -4.13 -7.55 -13.58
CA ILE A 210 -2.74 -7.47 -14.04
C ILE A 210 -2.15 -8.88 -14.11
N GLU A 211 -1.52 -9.20 -15.24
CA GLU A 211 -0.63 -10.34 -15.43
C GLU A 211 0.62 -9.83 -16.17
N HIS A 212 1.65 -9.52 -15.40
CA HIS A 212 2.90 -8.97 -15.92
C HIS A 212 4.07 -9.90 -15.55
N ASP A 213 4.73 -10.44 -16.57
CA ASP A 213 5.95 -11.24 -16.46
C ASP A 213 7.09 -10.42 -17.07
N GLY A 214 7.85 -9.76 -16.22
CA GLY A 214 8.91 -8.84 -16.65
C GLY A 214 9.48 -8.00 -15.50
N PRO A 215 10.31 -7.02 -15.79
CA PRO A 215 10.98 -6.23 -14.76
C PRO A 215 10.02 -5.51 -13.81
N VAL A 216 10.15 -5.76 -12.51
CA VAL A 216 9.47 -5.03 -11.42
C VAL A 216 10.46 -4.82 -10.29
N GLY A 217 10.66 -3.56 -9.86
CA GLY A 217 11.65 -3.20 -8.84
C GLY A 217 13.03 -2.88 -9.40
N TYR A 218 13.91 -2.43 -8.54
CA TYR A 218 15.21 -1.90 -8.92
C TYR A 218 16.32 -2.93 -8.75
N SER A 219 17.32 -2.91 -9.62
CA SER A 219 18.48 -3.82 -9.59
C SER A 219 19.38 -3.65 -8.35
N ASP A 220 19.32 -2.50 -7.71
CA ASP A 220 20.04 -2.16 -6.47
C ASP A 220 19.14 -2.16 -5.23
N GLN A 221 17.89 -2.65 -5.37
CA GLN A 221 16.97 -2.88 -4.26
C GLN A 221 17.18 -4.30 -3.70
N TRP A 222 17.31 -4.40 -2.37
CA TRP A 222 17.51 -5.69 -1.69
C TRP A 222 16.42 -5.99 -0.67
N GLN A 223 15.56 -5.01 -0.35
CA GLN A 223 14.45 -5.14 0.59
C GLN A 223 13.26 -4.25 0.18
N THR A 224 12.10 -4.62 0.67
CA THR A 224 10.87 -3.84 0.50
C THR A 224 10.05 -3.85 1.78
N TYR A 225 9.02 -3.01 1.84
CA TYR A 225 8.00 -3.05 2.88
C TYR A 225 6.70 -2.43 2.37
N TRP A 226 5.59 -2.88 2.93
CA TRP A 226 4.28 -2.37 2.57
C TRP A 226 3.96 -1.07 3.31
N LYS A 227 3.33 -0.14 2.62
CA LYS A 227 2.72 1.06 3.19
C LYS A 227 1.31 1.21 2.65
N GLN A 228 0.43 1.78 3.46
CA GLN A 228 -0.95 2.08 3.09
C GLN A 228 -1.44 3.34 3.80
N GLY A 229 -2.47 3.97 3.23
CA GLY A 229 -3.06 5.20 3.71
C GLY A 229 -3.20 6.22 2.59
N VAL A 230 -2.95 7.48 2.86
CA VAL A 230 -3.00 8.58 1.88
C VAL A 230 -1.67 9.32 1.89
N TYR A 231 -0.98 9.31 0.75
CA TYR A 231 0.21 10.14 0.50
C TYR A 231 0.05 10.81 -0.86
N ARG A 232 0.07 12.14 -0.90
CA ARG A 232 -0.31 12.88 -2.11
C ARG A 232 0.48 14.18 -2.31
N ASN A 233 0.42 14.66 -3.52
CA ASN A 233 0.63 16.09 -3.77
C ASN A 233 -0.62 16.86 -3.34
N ARG A 234 -0.45 18.07 -2.84
CA ARG A 234 -1.55 18.94 -2.40
C ARG A 234 -2.61 19.05 -3.48
N PRO A 235 -3.91 18.87 -3.15
CA PRO A 235 -4.98 18.88 -4.13
C PRO A 235 -5.24 20.28 -4.70
N GLU A 236 -5.62 20.34 -5.97
CA GLU A 236 -5.90 21.61 -6.65
C GLU A 236 -7.19 22.27 -6.13
N ASN A 237 -8.19 21.47 -5.78
CA ASN A 237 -9.49 21.96 -5.30
C ASN A 237 -9.61 22.03 -3.77
N GLY A 238 -8.55 21.64 -3.04
CA GLY A 238 -8.54 21.61 -1.57
C GLY A 238 -9.39 20.49 -0.96
N GLU A 239 -9.62 19.38 -1.69
CA GLU A 239 -10.45 18.28 -1.19
C GLU A 239 -9.84 17.61 0.06
N THR A 240 -10.73 17.16 0.92
CA THR A 240 -10.45 16.16 1.94
C THR A 240 -10.64 14.78 1.31
N VAL A 241 -9.70 13.87 1.55
CA VAL A 241 -9.85 12.47 1.16
C VAL A 241 -9.77 11.59 2.40
N ALA A 242 -10.65 10.61 2.48
CA ALA A 242 -10.61 9.57 3.50
C ALA A 242 -10.67 8.19 2.84
N MET A 243 -9.80 7.30 3.30
CA MET A 243 -9.69 5.93 2.82
C MET A 243 -9.70 4.95 3.98
N HIS A 244 -10.36 3.84 3.79
CA HIS A 244 -10.42 2.75 4.76
C HIS A 244 -9.66 1.55 4.26
N PHE A 245 -9.00 0.85 5.18
CA PHE A 245 -8.30 -0.40 4.92
C PHE A 245 -8.64 -1.41 6.00
N ARG A 246 -8.85 -2.67 5.59
CA ARG A 246 -9.07 -3.80 6.50
C ARG A 246 -8.50 -5.09 5.93
N ASN A 247 -8.45 -6.12 6.76
CA ASN A 247 -8.06 -7.48 6.37
C ASN A 247 -6.68 -7.57 5.71
N LEU A 248 -5.75 -6.68 6.08
CA LEU A 248 -4.38 -6.71 5.55
C LEU A 248 -3.72 -8.03 5.93
N LYS A 249 -3.17 -8.72 4.94
CA LYS A 249 -2.35 -9.91 5.11
C LYS A 249 -1.14 -9.83 4.19
N ILE A 250 0.04 -10.07 4.74
CA ILE A 250 1.30 -10.10 4.00
C ILE A 250 1.96 -11.46 4.25
N VAL A 251 2.33 -12.14 3.18
CA VAL A 251 3.03 -13.43 3.24
C VAL A 251 4.23 -13.36 2.32
N GLN A 252 5.37 -13.89 2.76
CA GLN A 252 6.60 -13.95 1.97
C GLN A 252 7.09 -15.39 1.86
N GLY A 253 7.80 -15.69 0.76
CA GLY A 253 8.43 -17.00 0.57
C GLY A 253 7.44 -18.11 0.23
N VAL A 254 6.40 -17.83 -0.54
CA VAL A 254 5.40 -18.82 -0.98
C VAL A 254 5.82 -19.44 -2.31
#